data_76c06456ac67635ba92e246c1e4dcdba
#
_entry.id   76c06456ac67635ba92e246c1e4dcdba
#
_cell.length_a   1.000
_cell.length_b   1.000
_cell.length_c   1.000
_cell.angle_alpha   90.00
_cell.angle_beta   90.00
_cell.angle_gamma   90.00
#
_symmetry.space_group_name_H-M   'P 1'
#
loop_
_entity.id
_entity.type
_entity.pdbx_description
1 polymer ?
#
loop_
_entity_poly.entity_id
_entity_poly.type
_entity_poly.pdbx_seq_one_letter_code
_entity_poly.pdbx_strand_id
1 'polypeptide(L)' 'MSERDVLANQKTILKNQATLLKGQATIVANQKRIQANQAKILANQKTIVGNQKKLDQVLANQKALLAR' A
#
# COMPACT_ATOMS: atom_id res chain seq x y z
N MET A 1 2.47 -17.65 -45.59
CA MET A 1 2.08 -18.19 -44.31
C MET A 1 0.81 -19.06 -44.44
N SER A 2 0.80 -20.24 -43.90
CA SER A 2 -0.36 -21.12 -43.97
C SER A 2 -1.42 -20.67 -42.94
N GLU A 3 -2.65 -21.10 -43.18
CA GLU A 3 -3.73 -20.88 -42.22
C GLU A 3 -3.40 -21.48 -40.85
N ARG A 4 -2.72 -22.63 -40.84
CA ARG A 4 -2.28 -23.30 -39.62
C ARG A 4 -1.37 -22.40 -38.81
N ASP A 5 -0.43 -21.71 -39.47
CA ASP A 5 0.50 -20.81 -38.81
C ASP A 5 -0.23 -19.59 -38.26
N VAL A 6 -1.17 -19.05 -39.00
CA VAL A 6 -2.00 -17.91 -38.56
C VAL A 6 -2.80 -18.29 -37.32
N LEU A 7 -3.44 -19.45 -37.32
CA LEU A 7 -4.22 -19.93 -36.20
C LEU A 7 -3.35 -20.15 -34.96
N ALA A 8 -2.15 -20.73 -35.16
CA ALA A 8 -1.20 -20.93 -34.06
C ALA A 8 -0.78 -19.59 -33.43
N ASN A 9 -0.50 -18.61 -34.28
CA ASN A 9 -0.12 -17.26 -33.81
C ASN A 9 -1.26 -16.59 -33.07
N GLN A 10 -2.49 -16.72 -33.56
CA GLN A 10 -3.67 -16.18 -32.89
C GLN A 10 -3.87 -16.78 -31.50
N LYS A 11 -3.70 -18.09 -31.37
CA LYS A 11 -3.77 -18.79 -30.08
C LYS A 11 -2.74 -18.23 -29.10
N THR A 12 -1.53 -18.04 -29.58
CA THR A 12 -0.44 -17.47 -28.76
C THR A 12 -0.78 -16.06 -28.29
N ILE A 13 -1.31 -15.23 -29.19
CA ILE A 13 -1.72 -13.86 -28.85
C ILE A 13 -2.81 -13.88 -27.78
N LEU A 14 -3.83 -14.74 -27.95
CA LEU A 14 -4.91 -14.83 -26.95
C LEU A 14 -4.40 -15.26 -25.59
N LYS A 15 -3.47 -16.21 -25.55
CA LYS A 15 -2.81 -16.64 -24.30
C LYS A 15 -2.07 -15.49 -23.64
N ASN A 16 -1.33 -14.76 -24.44
CA ASN A 16 -0.53 -13.62 -23.93
C ASN A 16 -1.45 -12.53 -23.38
N GLN A 17 -2.55 -12.25 -24.06
CA GLN A 17 -3.54 -11.27 -23.58
C GLN A 17 -4.14 -11.71 -22.25
N ALA A 18 -4.47 -12.99 -22.10
CA ALA A 18 -5.00 -13.51 -20.84
C ALA A 18 -3.99 -13.35 -19.71
N THR A 19 -2.73 -13.64 -20.00
CA THR A 19 -1.63 -13.47 -19.02
C THR A 19 -1.49 -12.01 -18.60
N LEU A 20 -1.55 -11.08 -19.55
CA LEU A 20 -1.47 -9.65 -19.28
C LEU A 20 -2.65 -9.18 -18.42
N LEU A 21 -3.86 -9.64 -18.72
CA LEU A 21 -5.03 -9.27 -17.92
C LEU A 21 -4.91 -9.75 -16.47
N LYS A 22 -4.41 -10.97 -16.27
CA LYS A 22 -4.15 -11.50 -14.92
C LYS A 22 -3.10 -10.67 -14.20
N GLY A 23 -2.04 -10.31 -14.92
CA GLY A 23 -0.97 -9.48 -14.36
C GLY A 23 -1.49 -8.11 -13.92
N GLN A 24 -2.33 -7.48 -14.74
CA GLN A 24 -2.95 -6.20 -14.41
C GLN A 24 -3.84 -6.31 -13.17
N ALA A 25 -4.62 -7.38 -13.06
CA ALA A 25 -5.48 -7.60 -11.90
C ALA A 25 -4.64 -7.73 -10.62
N THR A 26 -3.51 -8.44 -10.71
CA THR A 26 -2.57 -8.58 -9.59
C THR A 26 -1.99 -7.23 -9.18
N ILE A 27 -1.60 -6.41 -10.14
CA ILE A 27 -1.06 -5.06 -9.89
C ILE A 27 -2.10 -4.20 -9.18
N VAL A 28 -3.34 -4.21 -9.64
CA VAL A 28 -4.42 -3.44 -9.01
C VAL A 28 -4.65 -3.89 -7.58
N ALA A 29 -4.66 -5.20 -7.34
CA ALA A 29 -4.81 -5.76 -5.99
C ALA A 29 -3.66 -5.32 -5.08
N ASN A 30 -2.43 -5.33 -5.59
CA ASN A 30 -1.26 -4.88 -4.84
C ASN A 30 -1.33 -3.39 -4.52
N GLN A 31 -1.77 -2.57 -5.47
CA GLN A 31 -1.96 -1.12 -5.26
C GLN A 31 -2.97 -0.86 -4.14
N LYS A 32 -4.06 -1.60 -4.10
CA LYS A 32 -5.07 -1.47 -3.03
C LYS A 32 -4.47 -1.81 -1.67
N ARG A 33 -3.64 -2.86 -1.60
CA ARG A 33 -2.95 -3.23 -0.35
C ARG A 33 -1.98 -2.15 0.09
N ILE A 34 -1.23 -1.58 -0.85
CA ILE A 34 -0.29 -0.50 -0.55
C ILE A 34 -1.06 0.70 0.01
N GLN A 35 -2.16 1.09 -0.61
CA GLN A 35 -3.00 2.20 -0.12
C GLN A 35 -3.53 1.93 1.28
N ALA A 36 -4.00 0.71 1.55
CA ALA A 36 -4.49 0.33 2.87
C ALA A 36 -3.36 0.40 3.91
N ASN A 37 -2.17 -0.06 3.55
CA ASN A 37 -1.00 0.01 4.44
C ASN A 37 -0.60 1.45 4.71
N GLN A 38 -0.62 2.31 3.70
CA GLN A 38 -0.32 3.73 3.86
C GLN A 38 -1.31 4.40 4.82
N ALA A 39 -2.59 4.06 4.73
CA ALA A 39 -3.60 4.59 5.64
C ALA A 39 -3.32 4.17 7.10
N LYS A 40 -2.89 2.92 7.30
CA LYS A 40 -2.52 2.42 8.62
C LYS A 40 -1.29 3.15 9.18
N ILE A 41 -0.30 3.38 8.33
CA ILE A 41 0.91 4.12 8.72
C ILE A 41 0.55 5.54 9.15
N LEU A 42 -0.30 6.22 8.39
CA LEU A 42 -0.76 7.57 8.75
C LEU A 42 -1.50 7.59 10.07
N ALA A 43 -2.36 6.59 10.31
CA ALA A 43 -3.08 6.47 11.57
C ALA A 43 -2.12 6.25 12.75
N ASN A 44 -1.11 5.40 12.56
CA ASN A 44 -0.08 5.15 13.57
C ASN A 44 0.73 6.41 13.86
N GLN A 45 1.08 7.18 12.83
CA GLN A 45 1.81 8.43 13.00
C GLN A 45 1.01 9.43 13.82
N LYS A 46 -0.30 9.53 13.59
CA LYS A 46 -1.19 10.39 14.41
C LYS A 46 -1.17 9.96 15.86
N THR A 47 -1.24 8.66 16.12
CA THR A 47 -1.18 8.12 17.47
C THR A 47 0.16 8.46 18.14
N ILE A 48 1.26 8.32 17.42
CA ILE A 48 2.61 8.65 17.91
C ILE A 48 2.69 10.12 18.28
N VAL A 49 2.23 11.01 17.40
CA VAL A 49 2.21 12.45 17.67
C VAL A 49 1.38 12.77 18.90
N GLY A 50 0.22 12.14 19.02
CA GLY A 50 -0.65 12.31 20.20
C GLY A 50 0.03 11.88 21.48
N ASN A 51 0.74 10.75 21.44
CA ASN A 51 1.49 10.25 22.60
C ASN A 51 2.65 11.18 22.96
N GLN A 52 3.35 11.74 21.97
CA GLN A 52 4.41 12.71 22.22
C GLN A 52 3.89 13.96 22.91
N LYS A 53 2.72 14.44 22.51
CA LYS A 53 2.07 15.59 23.16
C LYS A 53 1.76 15.30 24.63
N LYS A 54 1.27 14.08 24.92
CA LYS A 54 1.02 13.67 26.32
C LYS A 54 2.29 13.61 27.13
N LEU A 55 3.39 13.12 26.56
CA LEU A 55 4.68 13.08 27.22
C LEU A 55 5.20 14.50 27.50
N ASP A 56 5.06 15.40 26.55
CA ASP A 56 5.45 16.81 26.74
C ASP A 56 4.67 17.43 27.90
N GLN A 57 3.39 17.13 28.00
CA GLN A 57 2.53 17.60 29.06
C GLN A 57 2.97 17.05 30.42
N VAL A 58 3.29 15.76 30.47
CA VAL A 58 3.81 15.12 31.69
C VAL A 58 5.11 15.77 32.13
N LEU A 59 6.02 15.99 31.18
CA LEU A 59 7.31 16.65 31.45
C LEU A 59 7.11 18.07 31.98
N ALA A 60 6.19 18.81 31.39
CA ALA A 60 5.86 20.17 31.84
C ALA A 60 5.31 20.17 33.27
N ASN A 61 4.43 19.22 33.58
CA ASN A 61 3.85 19.06 34.91
C ASN A 61 4.91 18.70 35.94
N GLN A 62 5.84 17.82 35.60
CA GLN A 62 6.95 17.44 36.47
C GLN A 62 7.85 18.64 36.78
N LYS A 63 8.15 19.41 35.74
CA LYS A 63 8.94 20.65 35.90
C LYS A 63 8.27 21.61 36.87
N ALA A 64 6.97 21.80 36.73
CA ALA A 64 6.20 22.68 37.61
C ALA A 64 6.22 22.17 39.04
N LEU A 65 6.11 20.87 39.23
CA LEU A 65 6.18 20.26 40.57
C LEU A 65 7.54 20.42 41.21
N LEU A 66 8.60 20.25 40.45
CA LEU A 66 9.98 20.40 40.97
C LEU A 66 10.32 21.85 41.30
N ALA A 67 9.69 22.79 40.64
CA ALA A 67 9.92 24.22 40.87
C ALA A 67 9.19 24.79 42.11
N ARG A 68 8.30 24.03 42.68
CA ARG A 68 7.50 24.44 43.84
C ARG A 68 8.32 24.67 45.09
#